data_46d9f6cdaa573f832935049f228cc45e
#
_entry.id   46d9f6cdaa573f832935049f228cc45e
#
_cell.length_a   1.000
_cell.length_b   1.000
_cell.length_c   1.000
_cell.angle_alpha   90.00
_cell.angle_beta   90.00
_cell.angle_gamma   90.00
#
_symmetry.space_group_name_H-M   'P 1'
#
loop_
_entity.id
_entity.type
_entity.pdbx_description
1 polymer ?
#
loop_
_entity_poly.entity_id
_entity_poly.type
_entity_poly.pdbx_seq_one_letter_code
_entity_poly.pdbx_strand_id
1 'polypeptide(L)'
;MPQLNAYLSFDGNCAKAMRFYTRVLDARLEALITYGQTPADMPTPASHADRIMHAYLVHPDFALMAGDTPPGIPYQGVSGVMMTLTYPTAAEAQRVFAALAEGGNVTMPLGETFWADAFGMVTDRYGTPWGVNGGARMQPPK
;
A
#
# COMPACT_ATOMS: atom_id res chain seq x y z
N MET A 1 -18.07 -2.36 -15.97
CA MET A 1 -16.66 -2.00 -16.10
C MET A 1 -15.82 -2.82 -15.14
N PRO A 2 -14.80 -3.54 -15.63
CA PRO A 2 -13.92 -4.24 -14.71
C PRO A 2 -13.11 -3.25 -13.87
N GLN A 3 -12.75 -3.66 -12.66
CA GLN A 3 -11.85 -2.90 -11.78
C GLN A 3 -10.62 -3.73 -11.50
N LEU A 4 -9.48 -3.07 -11.46
CA LEU A 4 -8.22 -3.70 -11.11
C LEU A 4 -7.71 -3.04 -9.83
N ASN A 5 -7.58 -3.82 -8.78
CA ASN A 5 -7.07 -3.34 -7.50
C ASN A 5 -5.90 -4.18 -7.06
N ALA A 6 -4.94 -3.57 -6.39
CA ALA A 6 -3.90 -4.31 -5.71
C ALA A 6 -4.47 -4.95 -4.46
N TYR A 7 -4.01 -6.15 -4.13
CA TYR A 7 -4.32 -6.83 -2.88
C TYR A 7 -3.00 -7.15 -2.20
N LEU A 8 -2.73 -6.47 -1.10
CA LEU A 8 -1.47 -6.65 -0.37
C LEU A 8 -1.62 -7.73 0.69
N SER A 9 -0.56 -8.52 0.89
CA SER A 9 -0.52 -9.51 1.95
C SER A 9 0.46 -9.09 3.02
N PHE A 10 0.10 -9.32 4.28
CA PHE A 10 0.92 -8.99 5.45
C PHE A 10 1.02 -10.19 6.39
N ASP A 11 1.89 -10.09 7.36
CA ASP A 11 2.13 -11.16 8.35
C ASP A 11 1.74 -10.69 9.75
N GLY A 12 0.44 -10.43 9.93
CA GLY A 12 -0.12 -10.00 11.21
C GLY A 12 -0.17 -8.50 11.42
N ASN A 13 0.43 -7.71 10.54
CA ASN A 13 0.50 -6.26 10.68
C ASN A 13 -0.38 -5.50 9.67
N CYS A 14 -1.33 -6.19 9.03
CA CYS A 14 -2.22 -5.58 8.04
C CYS A 14 -2.97 -4.36 8.58
N ALA A 15 -3.56 -4.47 9.77
CA ALA A 15 -4.33 -3.37 10.35
C ALA A 15 -3.47 -2.12 10.55
N LYS A 16 -2.26 -2.29 11.07
CA LYS A 16 -1.32 -1.17 11.27
C LYS A 16 -0.93 -0.54 9.95
N ALA A 17 -0.62 -1.37 8.95
CA ALA A 17 -0.22 -0.92 7.63
C ALA A 17 -1.36 -0.13 6.97
N MET A 18 -2.58 -0.67 6.97
CA MET A 18 -3.70 -0.02 6.31
C MET A 18 -4.11 1.28 7.00
N ARG A 19 -3.99 1.38 8.32
CA ARG A 19 -4.22 2.64 9.03
C ARG A 19 -3.15 3.67 8.69
N PHE A 20 -1.91 3.24 8.54
CA PHE A 20 -0.81 4.08 8.09
C PHE A 20 -1.10 4.63 6.68
N TYR A 21 -1.51 3.77 5.75
CA TYR A 21 -1.84 4.19 4.38
C TYR A 21 -3.04 5.12 4.34
N THR A 22 -4.05 4.86 5.16
CA THR A 22 -5.21 5.74 5.26
C THR A 22 -4.80 7.17 5.61
N ARG A 23 -3.88 7.31 6.57
CA ARG A 23 -3.38 8.62 7.00
C ARG A 23 -2.47 9.25 5.94
N VAL A 24 -1.51 8.49 5.42
CA VAL A 24 -0.53 9.02 4.46
C VAL A 24 -1.17 9.41 3.14
N LEU A 25 -2.13 8.60 2.67
CA LEU A 25 -2.77 8.79 1.37
C LEU A 25 -4.03 9.63 1.43
N ASP A 26 -4.41 10.09 2.62
CA ASP A 26 -5.65 10.84 2.84
C ASP A 26 -6.85 10.06 2.30
N ALA A 27 -6.98 8.82 2.72
CA ALA A 27 -7.99 7.88 2.27
C ALA A 27 -8.87 7.44 3.43
N ARG A 28 -9.86 6.61 3.15
CA ARG A 28 -10.80 6.10 4.14
C ARG A 28 -10.72 4.58 4.22
N LEU A 29 -10.67 4.06 5.43
CA LEU A 29 -10.71 2.61 5.65
C LEU A 29 -12.18 2.17 5.69
N GLU A 30 -12.63 1.57 4.60
CA GLU A 30 -14.03 1.20 4.39
C GLU A 30 -14.39 -0.10 5.10
N ALA A 31 -13.46 -1.05 5.19
CA ALA A 31 -13.66 -2.32 5.84
C ALA A 31 -12.38 -2.81 6.49
N LEU A 32 -12.53 -3.45 7.64
CA LEU A 32 -11.44 -4.09 8.37
C LEU A 32 -12.03 -5.27 9.11
N ILE A 33 -11.91 -6.48 8.52
CA ILE A 33 -12.58 -7.69 8.99
C ILE A 33 -11.52 -8.67 9.46
N THR A 34 -11.66 -9.14 10.71
CA THR A 34 -10.75 -10.15 11.25
C THR A 34 -11.20 -11.56 10.86
N TYR A 35 -10.27 -12.52 10.95
CA TYR A 35 -10.61 -13.92 10.75
C TYR A 35 -11.63 -14.42 11.78
N GLY A 36 -11.57 -13.91 13.01
CA GLY A 36 -12.52 -14.26 14.06
C GLY A 36 -13.96 -13.81 13.78
N GLN A 37 -14.15 -12.86 12.89
CA GLN A 37 -15.47 -12.35 12.51
C GLN A 37 -16.08 -13.10 11.32
N THR A 38 -15.39 -14.11 10.78
CA THR A 38 -15.90 -14.90 9.66
C THR A 38 -17.02 -15.83 10.11
N PRO A 39 -17.91 -16.27 9.18
CA PRO A 39 -18.96 -17.22 9.52
C PRO A 39 -18.44 -18.53 10.13
N ALA A 40 -19.27 -19.19 10.92
CA ALA A 40 -18.90 -20.41 11.63
C ALA A 40 -18.49 -21.57 10.73
N ASP A 41 -18.93 -21.57 9.46
CA ASP A 41 -18.54 -22.56 8.49
C ASP A 41 -17.14 -22.33 7.90
N MET A 42 -16.48 -21.25 8.30
CA MET A 42 -15.09 -20.96 7.93
C MET A 42 -14.25 -20.92 9.22
N PRO A 43 -13.97 -22.07 9.83
CA PRO A 43 -13.28 -22.08 11.12
C PRO A 43 -11.86 -21.53 11.02
N THR A 44 -11.47 -20.76 12.02
CA THR A 44 -10.16 -20.11 12.10
C THR A 44 -9.50 -20.52 13.44
N PRO A 45 -8.23 -20.95 13.40
CA PRO A 45 -7.49 -21.19 14.63
C PRO A 45 -7.46 -19.96 15.52
N ALA A 46 -7.49 -20.14 16.84
CA ALA A 46 -7.46 -19.04 17.79
C ALA A 46 -6.24 -18.12 17.59
N SER A 47 -5.13 -18.68 17.14
CA SER A 47 -3.89 -17.92 16.88
C SER A 47 -4.05 -16.90 15.75
N HIS A 48 -5.07 -17.04 14.90
CA HIS A 48 -5.32 -16.16 13.75
C HIS A 48 -6.57 -15.32 13.90
N ALA A 49 -7.30 -15.46 15.01
CA ALA A 49 -8.60 -14.78 15.16
C ALA A 49 -8.49 -13.26 15.05
N ASP A 50 -7.40 -12.67 15.53
CA ASP A 50 -7.19 -11.22 15.51
C ASP A 50 -6.52 -10.72 14.23
N ARG A 51 -6.07 -11.61 13.37
CA ARG A 51 -5.46 -11.22 12.10
C ARG A 51 -6.54 -10.76 11.13
N ILE A 52 -6.15 -9.92 10.19
CA ILE A 52 -7.09 -9.33 9.24
C ILE A 52 -7.29 -10.27 8.06
N MET A 53 -8.53 -10.69 7.84
CA MET A 53 -8.92 -11.46 6.67
C MET A 53 -9.06 -10.57 5.45
N HIS A 54 -9.62 -9.36 5.64
CA HIS A 54 -9.86 -8.44 4.55
C HIS A 54 -9.91 -7.01 5.05
N ALA A 55 -9.19 -6.13 4.37
CA ALA A 55 -9.21 -4.69 4.58
C ALA A 55 -9.44 -3.99 3.24
N TYR A 56 -10.20 -2.91 3.24
CA TYR A 56 -10.54 -2.16 2.05
C TYR A 56 -10.39 -0.68 2.30
N LEU A 57 -9.45 -0.06 1.59
CA LEU A 57 -9.16 1.37 1.66
C LEU A 57 -9.67 2.03 0.39
N VAL A 58 -10.37 3.16 0.55
CA VAL A 58 -10.97 3.89 -0.57
C VAL A 58 -10.49 5.33 -0.58
N HIS A 59 -10.07 5.78 -1.73
CA HIS A 59 -9.72 7.15 -2.06
C HIS A 59 -10.56 7.56 -3.27
N PRO A 60 -10.87 8.85 -3.50
CA PRO A 60 -11.62 9.25 -4.69
C PRO A 60 -11.04 8.75 -6.01
N ASP A 61 -9.73 8.56 -6.10
CA ASP A 61 -9.06 8.19 -7.35
C ASP A 61 -8.63 6.73 -7.42
N PHE A 62 -8.69 5.97 -6.30
CA PHE A 62 -8.23 4.58 -6.30
C PHE A 62 -8.77 3.82 -5.09
N ALA A 63 -8.54 2.51 -5.09
CA ALA A 63 -8.83 1.65 -3.95
C ALA A 63 -7.66 0.67 -3.75
N LEU A 64 -7.51 0.21 -2.51
CA LEU A 64 -6.45 -0.71 -2.12
C LEU A 64 -7.02 -1.73 -1.16
N MET A 65 -6.76 -3.00 -1.43
CA MET A 65 -7.22 -4.10 -0.57
C MET A 65 -6.03 -4.78 0.07
N ALA A 66 -6.27 -5.43 1.21
CA ALA A 66 -5.20 -6.13 1.91
C ALA A 66 -5.76 -7.16 2.87
N GLY A 67 -4.88 -8.05 3.32
CA GLY A 67 -5.18 -9.00 4.37
C GLY A 67 -3.89 -9.56 4.93
N ASP A 68 -4.00 -10.18 6.11
CA ASP A 68 -2.92 -11.00 6.64
C ASP A 68 -2.99 -12.38 6.01
N THR A 69 -1.84 -13.04 5.86
CA THR A 69 -1.81 -14.39 5.27
C THR A 69 -2.72 -15.33 6.04
N PRO A 70 -3.49 -16.20 5.32
CA PRO A 70 -4.37 -17.15 6.00
C PRO A 70 -3.60 -18.25 6.71
N PRO A 71 -4.28 -18.98 7.62
CA PRO A 71 -3.63 -20.09 8.32
C PRO A 71 -3.03 -21.09 7.31
N GLY A 72 -1.82 -21.55 7.59
CA GLY A 72 -1.14 -22.53 6.76
C GLY A 72 -0.44 -21.99 5.53
N ILE A 73 -0.58 -20.70 5.22
CA ILE A 73 0.08 -20.06 4.09
C ILE A 73 1.22 -19.20 4.63
N PRO A 74 2.48 -19.48 4.26
CA PRO A 74 3.60 -18.68 4.73
C PRO A 74 3.62 -17.29 4.06
N TYR A 75 4.03 -16.28 4.81
CA TYR A 75 4.24 -14.95 4.26
C TYR A 75 5.56 -14.91 3.49
N GLN A 76 5.53 -14.43 2.24
CA GLN A 76 6.71 -14.42 1.37
C GLN A 76 7.20 -13.02 1.04
N GLY A 77 6.60 -11.98 1.62
CA GLY A 77 6.93 -10.61 1.31
C GLY A 77 6.36 -10.15 -0.02
N VAL A 78 6.73 -8.93 -0.43
CA VAL A 78 6.31 -8.35 -1.71
C VAL A 78 7.55 -8.17 -2.57
N SER A 79 7.54 -8.75 -3.77
CA SER A 79 8.65 -8.58 -4.71
C SER A 79 8.13 -8.55 -6.13
N GLY A 80 8.86 -7.85 -7.01
CA GLY A 80 8.50 -7.76 -8.43
C GLY A 80 7.34 -6.84 -8.73
N VAL A 81 6.78 -6.17 -7.73
CA VAL A 81 5.63 -5.25 -7.87
C VAL A 81 5.90 -4.00 -7.05
N MET A 82 5.52 -2.86 -7.57
CA MET A 82 5.63 -1.57 -6.88
C MET A 82 4.32 -0.81 -7.07
N MET A 83 3.81 -0.23 -5.98
CA MET A 83 2.67 0.67 -6.05
C MET A 83 3.17 2.05 -6.46
N THR A 84 2.59 2.63 -7.49
CA THR A 84 3.03 3.92 -7.99
C THR A 84 1.96 4.98 -7.76
N LEU A 85 2.36 6.07 -7.12
CA LEU A 85 1.51 7.24 -6.88
C LEU A 85 1.99 8.37 -7.76
N THR A 86 1.06 9.06 -8.40
CA THR A 86 1.38 10.20 -9.24
C THR A 86 0.60 11.41 -8.78
N TYR A 87 1.30 12.46 -8.37
CA TYR A 87 0.71 13.70 -7.87
C TYR A 87 0.90 14.83 -8.87
N PRO A 88 -0.01 15.82 -8.89
CA PRO A 88 0.14 16.98 -9.77
C PRO A 88 1.41 17.78 -9.55
N THR A 89 1.91 17.84 -8.31
CA THR A 89 3.06 18.69 -7.97
C THR A 89 4.17 17.92 -7.27
N ALA A 90 5.40 18.41 -7.39
CA ALA A 90 6.53 17.87 -6.66
C ALA A 90 6.38 18.02 -5.14
N ALA A 91 5.74 19.10 -4.69
CA ALA A 91 5.54 19.35 -3.27
C ALA A 91 4.66 18.28 -2.62
N GLU A 92 3.58 17.88 -3.29
CA GLU A 92 2.72 16.80 -2.81
C GLU A 92 3.47 15.47 -2.78
N ALA A 93 4.22 15.18 -3.84
CA ALA A 93 5.04 13.96 -3.92
C ALA A 93 6.07 13.91 -2.80
N GLN A 94 6.74 15.03 -2.50
CA GLN A 94 7.72 15.11 -1.42
C GLN A 94 7.09 14.80 -0.06
N ARG A 95 5.92 15.34 0.21
CA ARG A 95 5.21 15.13 1.47
C ARG A 95 4.87 13.65 1.67
N VAL A 96 4.29 13.03 0.64
CA VAL A 96 3.89 11.63 0.70
C VAL A 96 5.10 10.70 0.75
N PHE A 97 6.12 11.00 -0.04
CA PHE A 97 7.36 10.21 -0.06
C PHE A 97 8.03 10.21 1.32
N ALA A 98 8.13 11.38 1.94
CA ALA A 98 8.73 11.49 3.28
C ALA A 98 7.94 10.67 4.31
N ALA A 99 6.62 10.71 4.24
CA ALA A 99 5.78 9.95 5.16
C ALA A 99 5.92 8.44 4.96
N LEU A 100 5.98 7.99 3.71
CA LEU A 100 6.18 6.57 3.40
C LEU A 100 7.58 6.10 3.80
N ALA A 101 8.57 6.96 3.72
CA ALA A 101 9.95 6.63 4.04
C ALA A 101 10.21 6.51 5.55
N GLU A 102 9.33 7.06 6.37
CA GLU A 102 9.50 7.03 7.82
C GLU A 102 9.47 5.60 8.35
N GLY A 103 10.58 5.16 8.92
CA GLY A 103 10.75 3.78 9.38
C GLY A 103 10.96 2.77 8.26
N GLY A 104 11.01 3.21 7.01
CA GLY A 104 11.22 2.39 5.86
C GLY A 104 12.63 2.51 5.28
N ASN A 105 12.76 2.13 4.02
CA ASN A 105 14.04 2.13 3.31
C ASN A 105 13.90 2.79 1.95
N VAL A 106 14.58 3.91 1.74
CA VAL A 106 14.61 4.59 0.45
C VAL A 106 15.53 3.81 -0.49
N THR A 107 14.96 3.30 -1.58
CA THR A 107 15.72 2.56 -2.59
C THR A 107 16.20 3.46 -3.72
N MET A 108 15.47 4.55 -3.97
CA MET A 108 15.88 5.59 -4.91
C MET A 108 15.44 6.95 -4.35
N PRO A 109 16.38 7.83 -3.98
CA PRO A 109 16.01 9.14 -3.45
C PRO A 109 15.13 9.94 -4.39
N LEU A 110 14.22 10.73 -3.82
CA LEU A 110 13.33 11.57 -4.60
C LEU A 110 14.13 12.64 -5.32
N GLY A 111 14.02 12.70 -6.62
CA GLY A 111 14.78 13.64 -7.43
C GLY A 111 14.16 13.84 -8.81
N GLU A 112 14.72 14.79 -9.55
CA GLU A 112 14.26 15.14 -10.87
C GLU A 112 14.60 14.04 -11.87
N THR A 113 13.67 13.75 -12.77
CA THR A 113 13.85 12.84 -13.90
C THR A 113 13.36 13.53 -15.18
N PHE A 114 13.52 12.87 -16.34
CA PHE A 114 13.02 13.46 -17.58
C PHE A 114 11.48 13.42 -17.66
N TRP A 115 10.81 12.58 -16.89
CA TRP A 115 9.33 12.45 -16.93
C TRP A 115 8.63 13.14 -15.78
N ALA A 116 9.35 13.60 -14.76
CA ALA A 116 8.73 14.20 -13.57
C ALA A 116 9.66 15.19 -12.90
N ASP A 117 9.08 16.19 -12.25
CA ASP A 117 9.83 17.11 -11.39
C ASP A 117 10.43 16.38 -10.20
N ALA A 118 9.74 15.36 -9.71
CA ALA A 118 10.22 14.53 -8.62
C ALA A 118 9.76 13.09 -8.81
N PHE A 119 10.68 12.15 -8.65
CA PHE A 119 10.39 10.72 -8.62
C PHE A 119 11.33 10.05 -7.65
N GLY A 120 10.82 9.10 -6.88
CA GLY A 120 11.63 8.30 -5.99
C GLY A 120 10.98 6.97 -5.72
N MET A 121 11.75 6.05 -5.14
CA MET A 121 11.28 4.73 -4.75
C MET A 121 11.62 4.47 -3.29
N VAL A 122 10.68 3.86 -2.58
CA VAL A 122 10.82 3.57 -1.16
C VAL A 122 10.07 2.29 -0.82
N THR A 123 10.65 1.48 0.05
CA THR A 123 9.93 0.38 0.68
C THR A 123 9.53 0.85 2.07
N ASP A 124 8.24 0.87 2.37
CA ASP A 124 7.78 1.40 3.64
C ASP A 124 8.10 0.45 4.80
N ARG A 125 7.81 0.88 6.03
CA ARG A 125 8.12 0.10 7.24
C ARG A 125 7.40 -1.25 7.30
N TYR A 126 6.36 -1.42 6.50
CA TYR A 126 5.58 -2.66 6.46
C TYR A 126 5.98 -3.57 5.30
N GLY A 127 6.99 -3.18 4.52
CA GLY A 127 7.54 -3.99 3.44
C GLY A 127 6.91 -3.78 2.08
N THR A 128 6.06 -2.78 1.91
CA THR A 128 5.43 -2.48 0.63
C THR A 128 6.30 -1.52 -0.17
N PRO A 129 6.65 -1.88 -1.43
CA PRO A 129 7.42 -0.98 -2.30
C PRO A 129 6.52 0.04 -2.99
N TRP A 130 6.98 1.29 -3.00
CA TRP A 130 6.27 2.43 -3.58
C TRP A 130 7.17 3.20 -4.52
N GLY A 131 6.60 3.64 -5.64
CA GLY A 131 7.17 4.69 -6.48
C GLY A 131 6.30 5.93 -6.37
N VAL A 132 6.90 7.10 -6.21
CA VAL A 132 6.15 8.35 -6.05
C VAL A 132 6.61 9.35 -7.08
N ASN A 133 5.68 9.81 -7.93
CA ASN A 133 5.88 10.83 -8.95
C ASN A 133 5.19 12.13 -8.55
N GLY A 134 5.81 13.25 -8.87
CA GLY A 134 5.17 14.55 -8.76
C GLY A 134 5.58 15.46 -9.91
N GLY A 135 4.59 16.18 -10.48
CA GLY A 135 4.86 17.12 -11.55
C GLY A 135 5.30 16.45 -12.85
N ALA A 136 4.36 15.81 -13.54
CA ALA A 136 4.65 15.15 -14.81
C ALA A 136 5.18 16.19 -15.82
N ARG A 137 6.27 15.84 -16.51
CA ARG A 137 6.94 16.77 -17.43
C ARG A 137 6.59 16.52 -18.89
N MET A 138 6.93 15.34 -19.38
CA MET A 138 6.76 15.05 -20.79
C MET A 138 6.39 13.58 -20.98
N GLN A 139 5.76 13.32 -22.09
CA GLN A 139 5.48 11.94 -22.47
C GLN A 139 6.80 11.24 -22.81
N PRO A 140 6.95 9.96 -22.45
CA PRO A 140 8.11 9.21 -22.93
C PRO A 140 8.17 9.21 -24.45
N PRO A 141 9.35 9.13 -25.04
CA PRO A 141 9.47 8.99 -26.49
C PRO A 141 8.72 7.75 -26.95
N LYS A 142 8.04 7.89 -28.08
CA LYS A 142 7.33 6.76 -28.67
C LYS A 142 8.30 5.83 -29.38
#